data_d51f928225a74b02913ebb6df8ba702e
#
_entry.id   d51f928225a74b02913ebb6df8ba702e
#
_cell.length_a   1.000
_cell.length_b   1.000
_cell.length_c   1.000
_cell.angle_alpha   90.00
_cell.angle_beta   90.00
_cell.angle_gamma   90.00
#
_symmetry.space_group_name_H-M   'P 1'
#
loop_
_entity.id
_entity.type
_entity.pdbx_description
1 polymer ?
#
loop_
_entity_poly.entity_id
_entity_poly.type
_entity_poly.pdbx_seq_one_letter_code
_entity_poly.pdbx_strand_id
1 'polypeptide(L)'
;MKRFLYLLLLIFTACSMAKKQPEWIWEMPYDNEYYSAVVKIPRKAPNYVELARNNAILEISTQISVQIDSDIALKETEENGIPSSEIISRIRSSSNNKIRDLQLVGTYETKNDYWAYYRLSKSEYYAWRKNQCEQATAQALNLLNEFDLSQTNLTPGISALLKGLELIVDYTDMDLTTIYRNKQINLYNELFFRLNHLTEKVKINYAEKEIDLTAKQRERKSIAVFVNYQQEIPVNNFPVCFNFLSGKGEIVAEGLTDENGKAELIINRITSFSTPQFIEAKPDKDFWLVGIENPIVKTMFGNLQFLPATLKLNVNRPKAFVQYSFNNTSGTDYRNILLKKLQDLDLEVSTNQNESDYTFKVNIITRNSEFLPLLKQYSAVADAYIELIDSRTGKSIYNTNLTGIKSVAVTTDAVKGKNELDAVNELCDKVMFMLVQQYIMY
;
A
#
# COMPACT_ATOMS: atom_id res chain seq x y z
N MET A 1 51.21 29.32 -75.79
CA MET A 1 49.95 29.97 -75.28
C MET A 1 48.71 29.07 -75.34
N LYS A 2 48.53 28.17 -76.34
CA LYS A 2 47.34 27.31 -76.37
C LYS A 2 47.24 26.23 -75.30
N ARG A 3 48.34 25.76 -74.69
CA ARG A 3 48.35 24.75 -73.63
C ARG A 3 48.03 25.36 -72.25
N PHE A 4 48.21 26.62 -72.03
CA PHE A 4 47.90 27.33 -70.81
C PHE A 4 46.40 27.66 -70.73
N LEU A 5 45.72 27.81 -71.84
CA LEU A 5 44.30 28.11 -71.92
C LEU A 5 43.44 26.86 -71.56
N TYR A 6 43.87 25.65 -71.80
CA TYR A 6 43.21 24.42 -71.44
C TYR A 6 43.33 24.11 -69.95
N LEU A 7 44.36 24.54 -69.25
CA LEU A 7 44.53 24.37 -67.82
C LEU A 7 43.68 25.33 -67.06
N LEU A 8 43.37 26.52 -67.59
CA LEU A 8 42.46 27.48 -66.94
C LEU A 8 41.00 27.09 -67.11
N LEU A 9 40.61 26.33 -68.13
CA LEU A 9 39.25 25.86 -68.36
C LEU A 9 38.90 24.66 -67.46
N LEU A 10 39.88 23.89 -66.97
CA LEU A 10 39.67 22.76 -66.05
C LEU A 10 39.49 23.18 -64.59
N ILE A 11 39.86 24.40 -64.24
CA ILE A 11 39.65 24.94 -62.82
C ILE A 11 38.27 25.46 -62.62
N PHE A 12 37.49 25.78 -63.66
CA PHE A 12 36.14 26.32 -63.52
C PHE A 12 34.99 25.25 -63.40
N THR A 13 35.29 23.96 -63.57
CA THR A 13 34.30 22.88 -63.49
C THR A 13 34.20 22.24 -62.09
N ALA A 14 34.99 22.70 -61.11
CA ALA A 14 34.81 22.37 -59.71
C ALA A 14 33.79 23.31 -59.04
N CYS A 15 32.67 23.64 -59.70
CA CYS A 15 31.50 24.19 -59.07
C CYS A 15 30.95 23.08 -58.18
N SER A 16 31.29 23.11 -56.90
CA SER A 16 30.59 22.33 -55.89
C SER A 16 29.10 22.50 -56.10
N MET A 17 28.42 21.47 -56.59
CA MET A 17 26.95 21.43 -56.51
C MET A 17 26.58 21.53 -55.02
N ALA A 18 26.37 22.74 -54.53
CA ALA A 18 25.72 22.95 -53.28
C ALA A 18 24.38 22.21 -53.37
N LYS A 19 24.25 21.08 -52.67
CA LYS A 19 22.98 20.33 -52.62
C LYS A 19 21.89 21.34 -52.28
N LYS A 20 21.00 21.64 -53.24
CA LYS A 20 19.85 22.54 -53.00
C LYS A 20 19.13 22.00 -51.79
N GLN A 21 18.85 22.87 -50.82
CA GLN A 21 18.16 22.49 -49.61
C GLN A 21 16.73 22.03 -49.98
N PRO A 22 16.29 20.86 -49.53
CA PRO A 22 14.95 20.34 -49.82
C PRO A 22 13.85 21.26 -49.27
N GLU A 23 12.75 21.39 -49.98
CA GLU A 23 11.61 22.24 -49.60
C GLU A 23 11.01 21.81 -48.24
N TRP A 24 10.94 20.49 -47.96
CA TRP A 24 10.39 19.95 -46.74
C TRP A 24 11.15 20.38 -45.46
N ILE A 25 12.29 21.03 -45.55
CA ILE A 25 12.99 21.61 -44.40
C ILE A 25 12.36 22.92 -43.94
N TRP A 26 11.78 23.68 -44.87
CA TRP A 26 11.18 25.00 -44.62
C TRP A 26 9.70 24.91 -44.46
N GLU A 27 9.04 24.04 -45.19
CA GLU A 27 7.61 23.84 -45.20
C GLU A 27 7.32 22.35 -45.06
N MET A 28 6.77 21.98 -43.88
CA MET A 28 6.40 20.61 -43.63
C MET A 28 5.32 20.17 -44.61
N PRO A 29 5.53 19.11 -45.39
CA PRO A 29 4.52 18.64 -46.31
C PRO A 29 3.24 18.26 -45.55
N TYR A 30 2.14 18.98 -45.83
CA TYR A 30 0.84 18.56 -45.36
C TYR A 30 0.29 17.48 -46.28
N ASP A 31 0.07 16.29 -45.69
CA ASP A 31 -0.45 15.14 -46.41
C ASP A 31 -1.60 14.51 -45.67
N ASN A 32 -2.75 14.37 -46.34
CA ASN A 32 -3.90 13.71 -45.73
C ASN A 32 -3.75 12.21 -45.55
N GLU A 33 -2.84 11.57 -46.30
CA GLU A 33 -2.63 10.12 -46.29
C GLU A 33 -1.54 9.67 -45.31
N TYR A 34 -0.69 10.61 -44.84
CA TYR A 34 0.44 10.31 -43.96
C TYR A 34 0.45 11.17 -42.70
N TYR A 35 0.89 10.59 -41.62
CA TYR A 35 1.47 11.34 -40.49
C TYR A 35 2.93 11.64 -40.86
N SER A 36 3.38 12.86 -40.65
CA SER A 36 4.67 13.33 -41.12
C SER A 36 5.46 14.02 -40.00
N ALA A 37 6.77 13.79 -39.93
CA ALA A 37 7.67 14.48 -39.02
C ALA A 37 8.97 14.87 -39.72
N VAL A 38 9.37 16.12 -39.57
CA VAL A 38 10.66 16.65 -39.99
C VAL A 38 11.47 17.03 -38.78
N VAL A 39 12.54 16.29 -38.51
CA VAL A 39 13.35 16.46 -37.30
C VAL A 39 14.73 16.99 -37.61
N LYS A 40 15.24 17.84 -36.75
CA LYS A 40 16.58 18.42 -36.83
C LYS A 40 17.37 18.01 -35.59
N ILE A 41 18.55 17.39 -35.82
CA ILE A 41 19.47 16.97 -34.77
C ILE A 41 20.87 17.54 -35.01
N PRO A 42 21.53 18.10 -33.98
CA PRO A 42 22.92 18.49 -34.10
C PRO A 42 23.81 17.28 -34.39
N ARG A 43 24.67 17.33 -35.42
CA ARG A 43 25.59 16.23 -35.78
C ARG A 43 26.63 15.89 -34.71
N LYS A 44 26.82 16.79 -33.72
CA LYS A 44 27.66 16.55 -32.54
C LYS A 44 27.02 15.59 -31.54
N ALA A 45 25.72 15.37 -31.61
CA ALA A 45 25.02 14.43 -30.73
C ALA A 45 25.47 12.98 -31.04
N PRO A 46 25.74 12.15 -30.02
CA PRO A 46 26.01 10.73 -30.26
C PRO A 46 24.76 10.08 -30.88
N ASN A 47 24.96 9.19 -31.84
CA ASN A 47 23.85 8.47 -32.51
C ASN A 47 22.76 9.38 -33.11
N TYR A 48 23.15 10.53 -33.69
CA TYR A 48 22.19 11.56 -34.18
C TYR A 48 21.13 11.00 -35.15
N VAL A 49 21.44 9.96 -35.91
CA VAL A 49 20.51 9.31 -36.86
C VAL A 49 19.41 8.57 -36.09
N GLU A 50 19.78 7.85 -35.05
CA GLU A 50 18.82 7.14 -34.17
C GLU A 50 17.98 8.13 -33.36
N LEU A 51 18.61 9.18 -32.84
CA LEU A 51 17.89 10.27 -32.16
C LEU A 51 16.88 10.94 -33.09
N ALA A 52 17.21 11.16 -34.35
CA ALA A 52 16.28 11.70 -35.34
C ALA A 52 15.07 10.77 -35.54
N ARG A 53 15.30 9.46 -35.67
CA ARG A 53 14.22 8.48 -35.77
C ARG A 53 13.34 8.47 -34.53
N ASN A 54 13.90 8.49 -33.34
CA ASN A 54 13.16 8.49 -32.07
C ASN A 54 12.34 9.79 -31.88
N ASN A 55 12.89 10.95 -32.24
CA ASN A 55 12.16 12.22 -32.21
C ASN A 55 11.02 12.24 -33.23
N ALA A 56 11.21 11.68 -34.42
CA ALA A 56 10.14 11.56 -35.41
C ALA A 56 9.02 10.62 -34.93
N ILE A 57 9.34 9.52 -34.24
CA ILE A 57 8.35 8.65 -33.58
C ILE A 57 7.55 9.43 -32.55
N LEU A 58 8.18 10.22 -31.69
CA LEU A 58 7.49 11.04 -30.70
C LEU A 58 6.54 12.05 -31.33
N GLU A 59 6.97 12.73 -32.39
CA GLU A 59 6.16 13.73 -33.08
C GLU A 59 4.94 13.10 -33.76
N ILE A 60 5.13 12.00 -34.50
CA ILE A 60 4.05 11.24 -35.13
C ILE A 60 3.11 10.65 -34.09
N SER A 61 3.64 10.12 -32.98
CA SER A 61 2.82 9.62 -31.86
C SER A 61 1.91 10.71 -31.28
N THR A 62 2.41 11.94 -31.19
CA THR A 62 1.62 13.09 -30.73
C THR A 62 0.46 13.38 -31.70
N GLN A 63 0.73 13.35 -33.00
CA GLN A 63 -0.32 13.56 -34.02
C GLN A 63 -1.40 12.47 -33.94
N ILE A 64 -0.99 11.20 -33.80
CA ILE A 64 -1.92 10.07 -33.61
C ILE A 64 -2.76 10.25 -32.33
N SER A 65 -2.12 10.65 -31.24
CA SER A 65 -2.81 10.84 -29.95
C SER A 65 -3.88 11.91 -30.03
N VAL A 66 -3.59 13.04 -30.69
CA VAL A 66 -4.56 14.12 -30.89
C VAL A 66 -5.75 13.64 -31.73
N GLN A 67 -5.54 12.80 -32.72
CA GLN A 67 -6.61 12.22 -33.53
C GLN A 67 -7.49 11.27 -32.69
N ILE A 68 -6.87 10.38 -31.91
CA ILE A 68 -7.59 9.46 -31.01
C ILE A 68 -8.44 10.21 -30.00
N ASP A 69 -7.90 11.30 -29.43
CA ASP A 69 -8.65 12.14 -28.48
C ASP A 69 -9.89 12.77 -29.13
N SER A 70 -9.74 13.21 -30.37
CA SER A 70 -10.87 13.78 -31.12
C SER A 70 -11.93 12.71 -31.40
N ASP A 71 -11.51 11.49 -31.73
CA ASP A 71 -12.41 10.37 -32.02
C ASP A 71 -13.15 9.91 -30.76
N ILE A 72 -12.48 9.88 -29.59
CA ILE A 72 -13.09 9.59 -28.30
C ILE A 72 -14.10 10.68 -27.90
N ALA A 73 -13.71 11.96 -27.99
CA ALA A 73 -14.57 13.08 -27.65
C ALA A 73 -15.86 13.13 -28.51
N LEU A 74 -15.79 12.72 -29.76
CA LEU A 74 -16.96 12.62 -30.65
C LEU A 74 -17.88 11.47 -30.20
N LYS A 75 -17.33 10.31 -29.77
CA LYS A 75 -18.12 9.18 -29.28
C LYS A 75 -18.76 9.44 -27.91
N GLU A 76 -18.12 10.19 -27.03
CA GLU A 76 -18.68 10.58 -25.72
C GLU A 76 -19.92 11.43 -25.82
N THR A 77 -20.08 12.21 -26.90
CA THR A 77 -21.29 12.98 -27.17
C THR A 77 -22.46 12.13 -27.68
N GLU A 78 -22.18 10.91 -28.16
CA GLU A 78 -23.21 10.01 -28.71
C GLU A 78 -23.66 8.92 -27.73
N GLU A 79 -22.79 8.50 -26.77
CA GLU A 79 -23.08 7.46 -25.78
C GLU A 79 -22.74 7.94 -24.36
N ASN A 80 -23.71 7.99 -23.45
CA ASN A 80 -23.60 8.48 -22.05
C ASN A 80 -22.68 7.65 -21.13
N GLY A 81 -21.53 7.18 -21.59
CA GLY A 81 -20.57 6.40 -20.82
C GLY A 81 -19.18 7.04 -20.79
N ILE A 82 -18.93 7.88 -19.81
CA ILE A 82 -17.76 8.74 -19.69
C ILE A 82 -16.50 8.00 -19.21
N PRO A 83 -15.42 7.91 -19.99
CA PRO A 83 -14.09 7.75 -19.45
C PRO A 83 -13.62 9.10 -18.86
N SER A 84 -13.09 9.09 -17.64
CA SER A 84 -12.56 10.31 -17.02
C SER A 84 -11.40 10.90 -17.85
N SER A 85 -11.19 12.21 -17.79
CA SER A 85 -10.08 12.92 -18.48
C SER A 85 -8.69 12.30 -18.18
N GLU A 86 -8.57 11.59 -17.08
CA GLU A 86 -7.38 10.86 -16.67
C GLU A 86 -7.13 9.57 -17.49
N ILE A 87 -8.20 8.90 -17.93
CA ILE A 87 -8.16 7.75 -18.84
C ILE A 87 -7.64 8.22 -20.21
N ILE A 88 -8.19 9.32 -20.73
CA ILE A 88 -7.81 9.91 -22.02
C ILE A 88 -6.32 10.28 -22.05
N SER A 89 -5.81 10.94 -21.01
CA SER A 89 -4.40 11.35 -20.96
C SER A 89 -3.42 10.16 -20.93
N ARG A 90 -3.87 9.00 -20.46
CA ARG A 90 -3.04 7.78 -20.36
C ARG A 90 -3.07 6.92 -21.62
N ILE A 91 -4.19 6.91 -22.35
CA ILE A 91 -4.25 6.31 -23.70
C ILE A 91 -3.23 7.00 -24.62
N ARG A 92 -3.01 8.32 -24.45
CA ARG A 92 -1.96 9.07 -25.15
C ARG A 92 -0.56 8.48 -24.95
N SER A 93 -0.20 8.15 -23.72
CA SER A 93 1.16 7.67 -23.40
C SER A 93 1.43 6.25 -23.88
N SER A 94 0.39 5.42 -24.00
CA SER A 94 0.54 4.03 -24.48
C SER A 94 0.73 3.93 -25.99
N SER A 95 0.26 4.91 -26.77
CA SER A 95 0.40 4.95 -28.23
C SER A 95 1.86 5.13 -28.67
N ASN A 96 2.69 5.76 -27.87
CA ASN A 96 4.08 6.09 -28.20
C ASN A 96 4.98 4.88 -28.48
N ASN A 97 4.68 3.72 -27.91
CA ASN A 97 5.56 2.54 -28.00
C ASN A 97 5.20 1.58 -29.14
N LYS A 98 4.17 1.87 -29.95
CA LYS A 98 3.60 0.92 -30.91
C LYS A 98 3.77 1.30 -32.37
N ILE A 99 4.49 2.42 -32.70
CA ILE A 99 4.72 2.83 -34.09
C ILE A 99 5.75 1.90 -34.75
N ARG A 100 5.30 1.17 -35.76
CA ARG A 100 6.12 0.34 -36.65
C ARG A 100 6.07 0.93 -38.07
N ASP A 101 6.96 0.51 -38.92
CA ASP A 101 6.97 0.84 -40.36
C ASP A 101 7.11 2.32 -40.73
N LEU A 102 7.81 3.09 -39.86
CA LEU A 102 8.15 4.47 -40.13
C LEU A 102 9.08 4.57 -41.34
N GLN A 103 8.63 5.23 -42.41
CA GLN A 103 9.37 5.38 -43.66
C GLN A 103 10.26 6.61 -43.60
N LEU A 104 11.57 6.45 -43.88
CA LEU A 104 12.47 7.57 -44.08
C LEU A 104 12.31 8.06 -45.56
N VAL A 105 11.78 9.26 -45.72
CA VAL A 105 11.51 9.88 -47.02
C VAL A 105 12.77 10.55 -47.57
N GLY A 106 13.52 11.23 -46.70
CA GLY A 106 14.73 11.92 -47.10
C GLY A 106 15.58 12.41 -45.95
N THR A 107 16.83 12.68 -46.23
CA THR A 107 17.77 13.28 -45.28
C THR A 107 18.49 14.45 -45.90
N TYR A 108 18.85 15.43 -45.10
CA TYR A 108 19.69 16.55 -45.50
C TYR A 108 20.71 16.84 -44.39
N GLU A 109 21.95 17.02 -44.79
CA GLU A 109 23.04 17.27 -43.84
C GLU A 109 23.75 18.58 -44.15
N THR A 110 23.99 19.35 -43.11
CA THR A 110 24.90 20.49 -43.11
C THR A 110 26.14 20.13 -42.27
N LYS A 111 27.08 21.06 -42.15
CA LYS A 111 28.25 20.86 -41.27
C LYS A 111 27.84 20.63 -39.81
N ASN A 112 26.77 21.27 -39.35
CA ASN A 112 26.37 21.30 -37.95
C ASN A 112 25.14 20.43 -37.66
N ASP A 113 24.25 20.27 -38.61
CA ASP A 113 22.90 19.71 -38.41
C ASP A 113 22.61 18.56 -39.38
N TYR A 114 21.86 17.61 -38.86
CA TYR A 114 21.23 16.51 -39.58
C TYR A 114 19.73 16.70 -39.59
N TRP A 115 19.10 16.68 -40.74
CA TRP A 115 17.66 16.75 -40.93
C TRP A 115 17.18 15.42 -41.49
N ALA A 116 16.06 14.92 -40.98
CA ALA A 116 15.43 13.71 -41.47
C ALA A 116 13.90 13.93 -41.56
N TYR A 117 13.34 13.51 -42.69
CA TYR A 117 11.93 13.51 -42.97
C TYR A 117 11.41 12.09 -42.90
N TYR A 118 10.51 11.83 -41.95
CA TYR A 118 9.85 10.55 -41.79
C TYR A 118 8.35 10.70 -42.03
N ARG A 119 7.74 9.61 -42.50
CA ARG A 119 6.29 9.53 -42.63
C ARG A 119 5.77 8.14 -42.25
N LEU A 120 4.50 8.07 -41.82
CA LEU A 120 3.75 6.85 -41.49
C LEU A 120 2.42 6.87 -42.26
N SER A 121 2.14 5.85 -43.07
CA SER A 121 0.87 5.72 -43.78
C SER A 121 -0.29 5.59 -42.76
N LYS A 122 -1.27 6.49 -42.83
CA LYS A 122 -2.48 6.44 -41.99
C LYS A 122 -3.28 5.17 -42.25
N SER A 123 -3.47 4.81 -43.55
CA SER A 123 -4.24 3.62 -43.92
C SER A 123 -3.60 2.32 -43.42
N GLU A 124 -2.27 2.18 -43.54
CA GLU A 124 -1.55 0.99 -43.05
C GLU A 124 -1.57 0.94 -41.52
N TYR A 125 -1.38 2.06 -40.84
CA TYR A 125 -1.47 2.16 -39.38
C TYR A 125 -2.86 1.77 -38.88
N TYR A 126 -3.93 2.31 -39.46
CA TYR A 126 -5.29 1.99 -39.06
C TYR A 126 -5.67 0.53 -39.37
N ALA A 127 -5.24 -0.01 -40.52
CA ALA A 127 -5.47 -1.42 -40.86
C ALA A 127 -4.77 -2.36 -39.87
N TRP A 128 -3.52 -2.07 -39.53
CA TRP A 128 -2.79 -2.82 -38.50
C TRP A 128 -3.49 -2.71 -37.15
N ARG A 129 -3.87 -1.49 -36.71
CA ARG A 129 -4.53 -1.26 -35.43
C ARG A 129 -5.88 -1.95 -35.35
N LYS A 130 -6.66 -1.96 -36.43
CA LYS A 130 -7.92 -2.68 -36.55
C LYS A 130 -7.74 -4.18 -36.35
N ASN A 131 -6.77 -4.78 -37.01
CA ASN A 131 -6.46 -6.20 -36.83
C ASN A 131 -6.09 -6.53 -35.37
N GLN A 132 -5.28 -5.69 -34.70
CA GLN A 132 -4.94 -5.85 -33.29
C GLN A 132 -6.18 -5.74 -32.38
N CYS A 133 -7.06 -4.79 -32.68
CA CYS A 133 -8.32 -4.61 -31.94
C CYS A 133 -9.24 -5.84 -32.09
N GLU A 134 -9.39 -6.37 -33.32
CA GLU A 134 -10.20 -7.58 -33.57
C GLU A 134 -9.66 -8.82 -32.82
N GLN A 135 -8.33 -9.00 -32.80
CA GLN A 135 -7.69 -10.08 -32.05
C GLN A 135 -7.88 -9.90 -30.54
N ALA A 136 -7.70 -8.69 -30.02
CA ALA A 136 -7.90 -8.37 -28.59
C ALA A 136 -9.37 -8.58 -28.18
N THR A 137 -10.31 -8.16 -29.01
CA THR A 137 -11.76 -8.34 -28.80
C THR A 137 -12.12 -9.82 -28.74
N ALA A 138 -11.61 -10.64 -29.66
CA ALA A 138 -11.84 -12.09 -29.65
C ALA A 138 -11.30 -12.77 -28.38
N GLN A 139 -10.09 -12.40 -27.95
CA GLN A 139 -9.50 -12.92 -26.71
C GLN A 139 -10.28 -12.47 -25.47
N ALA A 140 -10.67 -11.20 -25.39
CA ALA A 140 -11.44 -10.66 -24.27
C ALA A 140 -12.85 -11.28 -24.20
N LEU A 141 -13.48 -11.60 -25.35
CA LEU A 141 -14.74 -12.32 -25.40
C LEU A 141 -14.63 -13.75 -24.85
N ASN A 142 -13.52 -14.45 -25.11
CA ASN A 142 -13.27 -15.76 -24.50
C ASN A 142 -13.14 -15.66 -22.99
N LEU A 143 -12.46 -14.64 -22.46
CA LEU A 143 -12.37 -14.40 -21.01
C LEU A 143 -13.72 -14.06 -20.38
N LEU A 144 -14.61 -13.36 -21.09
CA LEU A 144 -15.98 -13.14 -20.66
C LEU A 144 -16.77 -14.43 -20.57
N ASN A 145 -16.58 -15.35 -21.52
CA ASN A 145 -17.20 -16.69 -21.48
C ASN A 145 -16.65 -17.54 -20.31
N GLU A 146 -15.35 -17.47 -20.01
CA GLU A 146 -14.75 -18.12 -18.85
C GLU A 146 -15.33 -17.58 -17.53
N PHE A 147 -15.53 -16.27 -17.43
CA PHE A 147 -16.21 -15.67 -16.29
C PHE A 147 -17.62 -16.25 -16.08
N ASP A 148 -18.42 -16.38 -17.13
CA ASP A 148 -19.76 -16.94 -17.04
C ASP A 148 -19.79 -18.40 -16.56
N LEU A 149 -18.78 -19.17 -16.92
CA LEU A 149 -18.64 -20.57 -16.48
C LEU A 149 -18.16 -20.66 -15.02
N SER A 150 -17.54 -19.61 -14.51
CA SER A 150 -16.96 -19.56 -13.17
C SER A 150 -17.88 -18.98 -12.08
N GLN A 151 -19.21 -18.96 -12.30
CA GLN A 151 -20.18 -18.33 -11.38
C GLN A 151 -20.10 -18.81 -9.92
N THR A 152 -19.55 -20.01 -9.69
CA THR A 152 -19.29 -20.55 -8.35
C THR A 152 -17.89 -20.20 -7.81
N ASN A 153 -17.00 -19.65 -8.66
CA ASN A 153 -15.64 -19.28 -8.28
C ASN A 153 -15.33 -17.86 -8.77
N LEU A 154 -15.69 -16.88 -7.96
CA LEU A 154 -15.60 -15.47 -8.31
C LEU A 154 -14.16 -14.95 -8.50
N THR A 155 -13.20 -15.50 -7.77
CA THR A 155 -11.82 -15.00 -7.79
C THR A 155 -11.17 -15.13 -9.18
N PRO A 156 -11.17 -16.28 -9.85
CA PRO A 156 -10.72 -16.37 -11.25
C PRO A 156 -11.64 -15.63 -12.21
N GLY A 157 -12.93 -15.52 -11.93
CA GLY A 157 -13.86 -14.72 -12.72
C GLY A 157 -13.51 -13.23 -12.77
N ILE A 158 -13.21 -12.64 -11.62
CA ILE A 158 -12.72 -11.24 -11.53
C ILE A 158 -11.40 -11.10 -12.31
N SER A 159 -10.47 -12.05 -12.17
CA SER A 159 -9.22 -12.04 -12.92
C SER A 159 -9.44 -12.08 -14.44
N ALA A 160 -10.41 -12.89 -14.91
CA ALA A 160 -10.74 -12.98 -16.32
C ALA A 160 -11.31 -11.66 -16.86
N LEU A 161 -12.22 -11.01 -16.12
CA LEU A 161 -12.77 -9.70 -16.48
C LEU A 161 -11.69 -8.61 -16.55
N LEU A 162 -10.78 -8.57 -15.57
CA LEU A 162 -9.68 -7.61 -15.55
C LEU A 162 -8.71 -7.81 -16.72
N LYS A 163 -8.33 -9.05 -17.02
CA LYS A 163 -7.51 -9.37 -18.19
C LYS A 163 -8.22 -9.04 -19.48
N GLY A 164 -9.53 -9.28 -19.57
CA GLY A 164 -10.35 -8.90 -20.71
C GLY A 164 -10.33 -7.39 -20.94
N LEU A 165 -10.51 -6.59 -19.89
CA LEU A 165 -10.41 -5.13 -19.95
C LEU A 165 -9.00 -4.68 -20.36
N GLU A 166 -7.95 -5.32 -19.82
CA GLU A 166 -6.56 -4.98 -20.15
C GLU A 166 -6.25 -5.16 -21.64
N LEU A 167 -6.82 -6.19 -22.28
CA LEU A 167 -6.63 -6.45 -23.70
C LEU A 167 -7.24 -5.36 -24.59
N ILE A 168 -8.38 -4.79 -24.20
CA ILE A 168 -9.18 -3.93 -25.08
C ILE A 168 -9.19 -2.45 -24.70
N VAL A 169 -8.74 -2.08 -23.51
CA VAL A 169 -8.80 -0.69 -23.03
C VAL A 169 -8.05 0.31 -23.92
N ASP A 170 -6.98 -0.13 -24.58
CA ASP A 170 -6.20 0.70 -25.52
C ASP A 170 -6.93 0.93 -26.87
N TYR A 171 -8.08 0.30 -27.10
CA TYR A 171 -8.86 0.34 -28.33
C TYR A 171 -10.26 0.94 -28.13
N THR A 172 -10.49 1.68 -27.04
CA THR A 172 -11.81 2.27 -26.73
C THR A 172 -12.28 3.33 -27.74
N ASP A 173 -11.37 3.89 -28.55
CA ASP A 173 -11.67 4.75 -29.69
C ASP A 173 -12.18 3.97 -30.92
N MET A 174 -12.00 2.64 -30.95
CA MET A 174 -12.44 1.76 -32.03
C MET A 174 -13.81 1.13 -31.75
N ASP A 175 -14.34 0.40 -32.72
CA ASP A 175 -15.59 -0.36 -32.53
C ASP A 175 -15.27 -1.68 -31.81
N LEU A 176 -15.70 -1.78 -30.54
CA LEU A 176 -15.60 -2.97 -29.69
C LEU A 176 -16.90 -3.77 -29.65
N THR A 177 -17.78 -3.57 -30.66
CA THR A 177 -19.06 -4.27 -30.75
C THR A 177 -18.85 -5.73 -31.16
N THR A 178 -19.47 -6.64 -30.43
CA THR A 178 -19.40 -8.09 -30.69
C THR A 178 -20.73 -8.77 -30.39
N ILE A 179 -20.89 -10.04 -30.82
CA ILE A 179 -22.06 -10.84 -30.50
C ILE A 179 -21.74 -11.74 -29.31
N TYR A 180 -22.51 -11.58 -28.24
CA TYR A 180 -22.42 -12.38 -27.04
C TYR A 180 -23.82 -12.89 -26.66
N ARG A 181 -23.99 -14.22 -26.50
CA ARG A 181 -25.27 -14.87 -26.20
C ARG A 181 -26.42 -14.40 -27.12
N ASN A 182 -26.16 -14.33 -28.43
CA ASN A 182 -27.07 -13.87 -29.49
C ASN A 182 -27.53 -12.40 -29.33
N LYS A 183 -26.80 -11.59 -28.58
CA LYS A 183 -27.04 -10.14 -28.47
C LYS A 183 -25.80 -9.38 -28.91
N GLN A 184 -26.03 -8.28 -29.59
CA GLN A 184 -24.98 -7.34 -29.90
C GLN A 184 -24.66 -6.52 -28.65
N ILE A 185 -23.39 -6.49 -28.23
CA ILE A 185 -22.91 -5.78 -27.05
C ILE A 185 -21.66 -4.98 -27.41
N ASN A 186 -21.43 -3.88 -26.70
CA ASN A 186 -20.10 -3.28 -26.60
C ASN A 186 -19.31 -4.03 -25.51
N LEU A 187 -18.23 -4.69 -25.91
CA LEU A 187 -17.50 -5.61 -25.01
C LEU A 187 -16.86 -4.89 -23.81
N TYR A 188 -16.35 -3.67 -24.02
CA TYR A 188 -15.78 -2.88 -22.94
C TYR A 188 -16.82 -2.56 -21.85
N ASN A 189 -17.98 -2.08 -22.28
CA ASN A 189 -19.08 -1.76 -21.37
C ASN A 189 -19.59 -3.00 -20.64
N GLU A 190 -19.69 -4.14 -21.32
CA GLU A 190 -20.15 -5.38 -20.70
C GLU A 190 -19.18 -5.91 -19.65
N LEU A 191 -17.87 -5.94 -19.95
CA LEU A 191 -16.84 -6.36 -18.98
C LEU A 191 -16.83 -5.46 -17.74
N PHE A 192 -16.87 -4.14 -17.96
CA PHE A 192 -16.87 -3.18 -16.86
C PHE A 192 -18.16 -3.26 -16.03
N PHE A 193 -19.32 -3.35 -16.68
CA PHE A 193 -20.61 -3.52 -16.01
C PHE A 193 -20.62 -4.76 -15.11
N ARG A 194 -20.12 -5.90 -15.62
CA ARG A 194 -20.04 -7.12 -14.83
C ARG A 194 -19.10 -7.00 -13.64
N LEU A 195 -17.95 -6.42 -13.87
CA LEU A 195 -16.98 -6.19 -12.78
C LEU A 195 -17.58 -5.30 -11.69
N ASN A 196 -18.26 -4.22 -12.06
CA ASN A 196 -18.94 -3.32 -11.12
C ASN A 196 -20.08 -4.02 -10.38
N HIS A 197 -20.90 -4.80 -11.10
CA HIS A 197 -22.03 -5.53 -10.51
C HIS A 197 -21.62 -6.60 -9.49
N LEU A 198 -20.42 -7.19 -9.66
CA LEU A 198 -19.87 -8.13 -8.68
C LEU A 198 -19.63 -7.48 -7.33
N THR A 199 -19.12 -6.23 -7.31
CA THR A 199 -18.78 -5.54 -6.06
C THR A 199 -20.00 -5.31 -5.18
N GLU A 200 -21.15 -5.09 -5.77
CA GLU A 200 -22.42 -4.87 -5.05
C GLU A 200 -22.96 -6.15 -4.41
N LYS A 201 -22.62 -7.30 -4.99
CA LYS A 201 -23.16 -8.60 -4.57
C LYS A 201 -22.26 -9.39 -3.63
N VAL A 202 -21.01 -9.03 -3.54
CA VAL A 202 -20.07 -9.62 -2.57
C VAL A 202 -20.29 -9.00 -1.20
N LYS A 203 -20.53 -9.82 -0.19
CA LYS A 203 -20.69 -9.42 1.21
C LYS A 203 -19.64 -10.08 2.07
N ILE A 204 -18.99 -9.28 2.89
CA ILE A 204 -18.07 -9.72 3.92
C ILE A 204 -18.75 -9.51 5.27
N ASN A 205 -18.66 -10.51 6.15
CA ASN A 205 -19.25 -10.43 7.49
C ASN A 205 -18.31 -11.10 8.50
N TYR A 206 -18.16 -10.50 9.66
CA TYR A 206 -17.56 -11.17 10.82
C TYR A 206 -18.58 -12.11 11.47
N ALA A 207 -18.12 -13.24 11.99
CA ALA A 207 -18.95 -14.16 12.80
C ALA A 207 -19.44 -13.48 14.07
N GLU A 208 -18.59 -12.66 14.67
CA GLU A 208 -18.86 -11.83 15.83
C GLU A 208 -18.73 -10.35 15.44
N LYS A 209 -19.70 -9.50 15.79
CA LYS A 209 -19.62 -8.06 15.48
C LYS A 209 -18.85 -7.27 16.51
N GLU A 210 -18.68 -7.82 17.70
CA GLU A 210 -18.07 -7.18 18.85
C GLU A 210 -17.37 -8.22 19.72
N ILE A 211 -16.17 -7.91 20.20
CA ILE A 211 -15.40 -8.75 21.11
C ILE A 211 -14.72 -7.92 22.20
N ASP A 212 -14.52 -8.55 23.36
CA ASP A 212 -13.79 -7.98 24.48
C ASP A 212 -12.36 -8.54 24.50
N LEU A 213 -11.38 -7.65 24.62
CA LEU A 213 -9.96 -7.99 24.71
C LEU A 213 -9.28 -7.14 25.78
N THR A 214 -8.23 -7.68 26.38
CA THR A 214 -7.40 -6.91 27.32
C THR A 214 -6.16 -6.38 26.58
N ALA A 215 -5.93 -5.07 26.65
CA ALA A 215 -4.79 -4.44 26.00
C ALA A 215 -3.47 -4.96 26.59
N LYS A 216 -2.47 -5.10 25.70
CA LYS A 216 -1.10 -5.51 26.04
C LYS A 216 -0.95 -6.95 26.56
N GLN A 217 -2.02 -7.67 26.83
CA GLN A 217 -1.97 -9.11 27.08
C GLN A 217 -1.78 -9.87 25.78
N ARG A 218 -0.99 -10.93 25.80
CA ARG A 218 -0.91 -11.90 24.69
C ARG A 218 -2.14 -12.80 24.74
N GLU A 219 -3.16 -12.37 24.07
CA GLU A 219 -4.41 -13.11 23.97
C GLU A 219 -4.64 -13.44 22.48
N ARG A 220 -4.24 -14.65 22.09
CA ARG A 220 -4.46 -15.11 20.74
C ARG A 220 -5.94 -15.43 20.54
N LYS A 221 -6.65 -14.56 19.86
CA LYS A 221 -8.07 -14.76 19.54
C LYS A 221 -8.23 -14.88 18.02
N SER A 222 -8.82 -16.00 17.61
CA SER A 222 -9.20 -16.25 16.22
C SER A 222 -10.66 -15.87 16.01
N ILE A 223 -10.92 -15.16 14.91
CA ILE A 223 -12.23 -14.65 14.53
C ILE A 223 -12.49 -15.01 13.09
N ALA A 224 -13.60 -15.71 12.84
CA ALA A 224 -14.01 -16.08 11.50
C ALA A 224 -14.63 -14.88 10.78
N VAL A 225 -14.28 -14.78 9.48
CA VAL A 225 -14.85 -13.84 8.52
C VAL A 225 -15.40 -14.63 7.35
N PHE A 226 -16.61 -14.34 6.94
CA PHE A 226 -17.29 -15.03 5.85
C PHE A 226 -17.46 -14.10 4.65
N VAL A 227 -17.16 -14.61 3.47
CA VAL A 227 -17.39 -13.94 2.19
C VAL A 227 -18.45 -14.71 1.43
N ASN A 228 -19.54 -14.04 1.12
CA ASN A 228 -20.67 -14.62 0.39
C ASN A 228 -21.00 -13.79 -0.85
N TYR A 229 -21.47 -14.46 -1.90
CA TYR A 229 -22.01 -13.85 -3.11
C TYR A 229 -23.52 -14.02 -3.16
N GLN A 230 -24.26 -12.99 -3.56
CA GLN A 230 -25.73 -13.00 -3.62
C GLN A 230 -26.40 -13.42 -2.31
N GLN A 231 -25.81 -13.07 -1.18
CA GLN A 231 -26.23 -13.32 0.21
C GLN A 231 -25.95 -14.72 0.78
N GLU A 232 -25.90 -15.78 -0.02
CA GLU A 232 -25.86 -17.16 0.50
C GLU A 232 -24.74 -18.03 -0.07
N ILE A 233 -24.22 -17.70 -1.26
CA ILE A 233 -23.23 -18.55 -1.91
C ILE A 233 -21.84 -18.27 -1.33
N PRO A 234 -21.20 -19.22 -0.64
CA PRO A 234 -19.87 -19.03 -0.12
C PRO A 234 -18.85 -18.85 -1.25
N VAL A 235 -17.90 -17.94 -1.07
CA VAL A 235 -16.88 -17.66 -2.09
C VAL A 235 -15.56 -18.26 -1.64
N ASN A 236 -15.09 -19.25 -2.37
CA ASN A 236 -13.80 -19.92 -2.15
C ASN A 236 -12.62 -19.11 -2.73
N ASN A 237 -11.46 -19.20 -2.10
CA ASN A 237 -10.21 -18.56 -2.53
C ASN A 237 -10.35 -17.03 -2.73
N PHE A 238 -11.27 -16.38 -2.02
CA PHE A 238 -11.45 -14.94 -2.11
C PHE A 238 -10.42 -14.22 -1.23
N PRO A 239 -9.63 -13.29 -1.79
CA PRO A 239 -8.61 -12.58 -1.02
C PRO A 239 -9.24 -11.52 -0.13
N VAL A 240 -8.93 -11.59 1.18
CA VAL A 240 -9.38 -10.65 2.21
C VAL A 240 -8.19 -10.05 2.92
N CYS A 241 -8.16 -8.75 3.07
CA CYS A 241 -7.19 -8.06 3.91
C CYS A 241 -7.86 -7.42 5.11
N PHE A 242 -7.08 -7.26 6.20
CA PHE A 242 -7.54 -6.74 7.48
C PHE A 242 -6.67 -5.55 7.90
N ASN A 243 -7.33 -4.47 8.33
CA ASN A 243 -6.64 -3.26 8.76
C ASN A 243 -7.32 -2.66 9.98
N PHE A 244 -6.55 -2.09 10.90
CA PHE A 244 -7.11 -1.24 11.94
C PHE A 244 -7.62 0.06 11.33
N LEU A 245 -8.91 0.37 11.51
CA LEU A 245 -9.46 1.70 11.26
C LEU A 245 -9.15 2.63 12.44
N SER A 246 -9.15 2.10 13.65
CA SER A 246 -8.71 2.78 14.85
C SER A 246 -8.10 1.81 15.83
N GLY A 247 -7.12 2.26 16.62
CA GLY A 247 -6.37 1.42 17.53
C GLY A 247 -5.09 0.88 16.92
N LYS A 248 -4.45 -0.05 17.64
CA LYS A 248 -3.20 -0.71 17.22
C LYS A 248 -3.06 -2.08 17.87
N GLY A 249 -2.47 -3.01 17.14
CA GLY A 249 -2.20 -4.36 17.63
C GLY A 249 -1.39 -5.17 16.64
N GLU A 250 -1.14 -6.42 17.00
CA GLU A 250 -0.53 -7.43 16.15
C GLU A 250 -1.64 -8.37 15.68
N ILE A 251 -1.89 -8.34 14.37
CA ILE A 251 -2.87 -9.22 13.72
C ILE A 251 -2.16 -10.07 12.68
N VAL A 252 -2.62 -11.31 12.52
CA VAL A 252 -2.24 -12.21 11.42
C VAL A 252 -3.52 -12.62 10.75
N ALA A 253 -3.51 -12.68 9.44
CA ALA A 253 -4.65 -13.07 8.64
C ALA A 253 -4.31 -14.22 7.70
N GLU A 254 -5.21 -15.18 7.58
CA GLU A 254 -5.23 -16.09 6.44
C GLU A 254 -5.95 -15.35 5.30
N GLY A 255 -5.16 -14.92 4.30
CA GLY A 255 -5.60 -13.98 3.27
C GLY A 255 -6.59 -14.53 2.25
N LEU A 256 -6.89 -15.85 2.24
CA LEU A 256 -7.82 -16.50 1.30
C LEU A 256 -8.92 -17.23 2.04
N THR A 257 -10.14 -17.16 1.53
CA THR A 257 -11.26 -17.94 2.05
C THR A 257 -11.17 -19.41 1.64
N ASP A 258 -11.69 -20.28 2.50
CA ASP A 258 -11.87 -21.73 2.25
C ASP A 258 -13.14 -22.02 1.40
N GLU A 259 -13.47 -23.31 1.23
CA GLU A 259 -14.65 -23.78 0.49
C GLU A 259 -15.98 -23.30 1.10
N ASN A 260 -16.01 -22.95 2.38
CA ASN A 260 -17.17 -22.40 3.09
C ASN A 260 -17.20 -20.85 3.03
N GLY A 261 -16.31 -20.24 2.26
CA GLY A 261 -16.16 -18.79 2.20
C GLY A 261 -15.55 -18.17 3.49
N LYS A 262 -14.91 -18.99 4.35
CA LYS A 262 -14.37 -18.58 5.63
C LYS A 262 -12.89 -18.20 5.48
N ALA A 263 -12.54 -17.00 5.96
CA ALA A 263 -11.16 -16.58 6.25
C ALA A 263 -11.01 -16.38 7.77
N GLU A 264 -9.78 -16.33 8.26
CA GLU A 264 -9.51 -16.22 9.68
C GLU A 264 -8.63 -15.00 10.00
N LEU A 265 -9.14 -14.16 10.91
CA LEU A 265 -8.39 -13.07 11.52
C LEU A 265 -7.89 -13.54 12.88
N ILE A 266 -6.58 -13.53 13.10
CA ILE A 266 -5.98 -13.83 14.39
C ILE A 266 -5.46 -12.54 15.00
N ILE A 267 -6.00 -12.16 16.15
CA ILE A 267 -5.49 -11.07 16.97
C ILE A 267 -4.51 -11.69 17.99
N ASN A 268 -3.23 -11.37 17.86
CA ASN A 268 -2.21 -11.83 18.81
C ASN A 268 -2.10 -10.93 20.02
N ARG A 269 -2.29 -9.61 19.83
CA ARG A 269 -2.17 -8.62 20.91
C ARG A 269 -2.73 -7.27 20.47
N ILE A 270 -3.36 -6.56 21.40
CA ILE A 270 -3.75 -5.15 21.28
C ILE A 270 -2.73 -4.28 22.03
N THR A 271 -2.17 -3.26 21.38
CA THR A 271 -1.13 -2.41 21.95
C THR A 271 -1.59 -0.99 22.27
N SER A 272 -2.81 -0.63 21.87
CA SER A 272 -3.45 0.67 22.17
C SER A 272 -4.52 0.51 23.24
N PHE A 273 -4.72 1.56 24.07
CA PHE A 273 -5.80 1.62 25.08
C PHE A 273 -7.04 2.36 24.60
N SER A 274 -7.06 2.85 23.37
CA SER A 274 -8.30 3.43 22.84
C SER A 274 -9.42 2.39 22.82
N THR A 275 -10.63 2.80 23.17
CA THR A 275 -11.81 1.95 23.17
C THR A 275 -13.03 2.79 22.78
N PRO A 276 -13.91 2.32 21.87
CA PRO A 276 -13.73 1.11 21.07
C PRO A 276 -12.65 1.24 20.00
N GLN A 277 -12.05 0.13 19.59
CA GLN A 277 -11.21 0.04 18.41
C GLN A 277 -11.97 -0.68 17.30
N PHE A 278 -11.53 -0.50 16.05
CA PHE A 278 -12.21 -1.12 14.92
C PHE A 278 -11.20 -1.76 13.95
N ILE A 279 -11.51 -2.98 13.53
CA ILE A 279 -10.79 -3.67 12.44
C ILE A 279 -11.72 -3.81 11.24
N GLU A 280 -11.26 -3.36 10.08
CA GLU A 280 -11.93 -3.52 8.80
C GLU A 280 -11.47 -4.80 8.12
N ALA A 281 -12.42 -5.57 7.57
CA ALA A 281 -12.17 -6.63 6.62
C ALA A 281 -12.69 -6.19 5.25
N LYS A 282 -11.84 -6.25 4.22
CA LYS A 282 -12.19 -5.86 2.86
C LYS A 282 -11.45 -6.74 1.84
N PRO A 283 -11.90 -6.77 0.56
CA PRO A 283 -11.17 -7.48 -0.47
C PRO A 283 -9.74 -6.95 -0.63
N ASP A 284 -8.78 -7.85 -0.74
CA ASP A 284 -7.42 -7.51 -1.12
C ASP A 284 -7.36 -7.29 -2.64
N LYS A 285 -7.55 -6.05 -3.08
CA LYS A 285 -7.54 -5.70 -4.49
C LYS A 285 -6.19 -5.93 -5.15
N ASP A 286 -5.09 -5.80 -4.41
CA ASP A 286 -3.75 -5.97 -4.93
C ASP A 286 -3.52 -7.39 -5.42
N PHE A 287 -4.20 -8.38 -4.83
CA PHE A 287 -4.17 -9.76 -5.28
C PHE A 287 -4.55 -9.91 -6.76
N TRP A 288 -5.62 -9.25 -7.21
CA TRP A 288 -6.07 -9.31 -8.61
C TRP A 288 -5.29 -8.41 -9.55
N LEU A 289 -4.59 -7.41 -9.01
CA LEU A 289 -3.78 -6.50 -9.82
C LEU A 289 -2.39 -7.07 -10.15
N VAL A 290 -2.03 -8.22 -9.58
CA VAL A 290 -0.82 -8.95 -9.96
C VAL A 290 -0.94 -9.39 -11.42
N GLY A 291 0.01 -8.95 -12.26
CA GLY A 291 0.04 -9.25 -13.69
C GLY A 291 -0.86 -8.37 -14.57
N ILE A 292 -1.59 -7.41 -13.99
CA ILE A 292 -2.22 -6.32 -14.74
C ILE A 292 -1.18 -5.19 -14.88
N GLU A 293 -0.82 -4.83 -16.10
CA GLU A 293 0.18 -3.80 -16.37
C GLU A 293 -0.46 -2.45 -16.67
N ASN A 294 -1.64 -2.45 -17.33
CA ASN A 294 -2.30 -1.24 -17.77
C ASN A 294 -2.79 -0.39 -16.58
N PRO A 295 -2.29 0.85 -16.43
CA PRO A 295 -2.63 1.70 -15.28
C PRO A 295 -4.09 2.15 -15.27
N ILE A 296 -4.77 2.18 -16.43
CA ILE A 296 -6.19 2.53 -16.54
C ILE A 296 -7.01 1.44 -15.85
N VAL A 297 -6.75 0.16 -16.17
CA VAL A 297 -7.44 -0.97 -15.56
C VAL A 297 -7.18 -1.02 -14.05
N LYS A 298 -5.94 -0.74 -13.61
CA LYS A 298 -5.60 -0.64 -12.19
C LYS A 298 -6.41 0.44 -11.48
N THR A 299 -6.49 1.63 -12.07
CA THR A 299 -7.25 2.75 -11.51
C THR A 299 -8.74 2.44 -11.47
N MET A 300 -9.30 1.89 -12.57
CA MET A 300 -10.71 1.50 -12.64
C MET A 300 -11.07 0.50 -11.54
N PHE A 301 -10.30 -0.58 -11.40
CA PHE A 301 -10.53 -1.60 -10.37
C PHE A 301 -10.30 -1.03 -8.96
N GLY A 302 -9.28 -0.19 -8.78
CA GLY A 302 -9.01 0.50 -7.52
C GLY A 302 -10.19 1.34 -7.04
N ASN A 303 -10.93 1.97 -7.96
CA ASN A 303 -12.06 2.84 -7.67
C ASN A 303 -13.37 2.09 -7.38
N LEU A 304 -13.47 0.80 -7.73
CA LEU A 304 -14.66 0.00 -7.42
C LEU A 304 -14.88 -0.09 -5.91
N GLN A 305 -16.11 0.11 -5.49
CA GLN A 305 -16.46 0.08 -4.07
C GLN A 305 -16.97 -1.30 -3.67
N PHE A 306 -16.27 -1.94 -2.74
CA PHE A 306 -16.77 -3.10 -2.01
C PHE A 306 -17.29 -2.66 -0.65
N LEU A 307 -18.32 -3.31 -0.14
CA LEU A 307 -18.79 -3.05 1.21
C LEU A 307 -17.88 -3.78 2.23
N PRO A 308 -17.09 -3.05 3.02
CA PRO A 308 -16.25 -3.66 4.03
C PRO A 308 -17.08 -4.12 5.22
N ALA A 309 -16.56 -5.08 5.98
CA ALA A 309 -17.10 -5.43 7.29
C ALA A 309 -16.22 -4.80 8.39
N THR A 310 -16.85 -4.44 9.49
CA THR A 310 -16.17 -3.84 10.66
C THR A 310 -16.40 -4.68 11.90
N LEU A 311 -15.30 -5.01 12.59
CA LEU A 311 -15.30 -5.64 13.90
C LEU A 311 -15.02 -4.57 14.97
N LYS A 312 -15.87 -4.50 16.00
CA LYS A 312 -15.67 -3.65 17.15
C LYS A 312 -14.90 -4.39 18.23
N LEU A 313 -13.83 -3.79 18.73
CA LEU A 313 -13.05 -4.28 19.85
C LEU A 313 -13.31 -3.40 21.08
N ASN A 314 -13.83 -3.96 22.13
CA ASN A 314 -13.85 -3.34 23.45
C ASN A 314 -12.53 -3.68 24.15
N VAL A 315 -11.72 -2.67 24.37
CA VAL A 315 -10.35 -2.87 24.88
C VAL A 315 -10.30 -2.47 26.35
N ASN A 316 -10.04 -3.45 27.20
CA ASN A 316 -9.86 -3.27 28.63
C ASN A 316 -8.37 -3.15 28.97
N ARG A 317 -8.03 -2.30 29.95
CA ARG A 317 -6.67 -2.22 30.46
C ARG A 317 -6.37 -3.38 31.40
N PRO A 318 -5.15 -3.94 31.43
CA PRO A 318 -4.77 -4.94 32.43
C PRO A 318 -4.91 -4.35 33.84
N LYS A 319 -5.52 -5.12 34.75
CA LYS A 319 -5.70 -4.72 36.14
C LYS A 319 -4.57 -5.22 37.01
N ALA A 320 -4.00 -4.32 37.79
CA ALA A 320 -2.92 -4.62 38.71
C ALA A 320 -3.29 -4.35 40.15
N PHE A 321 -2.99 -5.29 41.03
CA PHE A 321 -3.09 -5.14 42.47
C PHE A 321 -1.68 -5.06 43.08
N VAL A 322 -1.48 -4.18 44.06
CA VAL A 322 -0.22 -4.04 44.80
C VAL A 322 -0.38 -4.54 46.23
N GLN A 323 0.28 -5.63 46.54
CA GLN A 323 0.51 -6.11 47.88
C GLN A 323 1.81 -5.51 48.39
N TYR A 324 1.73 -4.52 49.26
CA TYR A 324 2.86 -3.81 49.81
C TYR A 324 3.08 -4.16 51.27
N SER A 325 4.31 -4.50 51.63
CA SER A 325 4.74 -4.76 53.01
C SER A 325 6.10 -4.13 53.29
N PHE A 326 6.28 -3.66 54.48
CA PHE A 326 7.57 -3.14 54.89
C PHE A 326 7.75 -3.24 56.42
N ASN A 327 9.00 -3.27 56.89
CA ASN A 327 9.31 -3.58 58.26
C ASN A 327 9.54 -2.36 59.16
N ASN A 328 9.24 -1.15 58.68
CA ASN A 328 9.50 0.09 59.43
C ASN A 328 8.24 0.67 60.03
N THR A 329 8.38 1.31 61.21
CA THR A 329 7.27 1.92 61.97
C THR A 329 7.11 3.41 61.69
N SER A 330 7.69 3.97 60.61
CA SER A 330 7.64 5.40 60.30
C SER A 330 6.23 5.95 59.96
N GLY A 331 5.25 5.05 59.78
CA GLY A 331 3.85 5.42 59.56
C GLY A 331 3.51 5.99 58.21
N THR A 332 4.45 6.10 57.28
CA THR A 332 4.19 6.59 55.93
C THR A 332 3.98 5.41 55.00
N ASP A 333 2.85 5.35 54.31
CA ASP A 333 2.56 4.33 53.29
C ASP A 333 2.93 4.84 51.89
N TYR A 334 4.03 4.33 51.35
CA TYR A 334 4.50 4.70 50.01
C TYR A 334 3.86 3.85 48.90
N ARG A 335 2.83 3.03 49.22
CA ARG A 335 2.07 2.27 48.23
C ARG A 335 1.57 3.15 47.09
N ASN A 336 1.14 4.37 47.38
CA ASN A 336 0.63 5.30 46.37
C ASN A 336 1.61 5.64 45.28
N ILE A 337 2.93 5.60 45.53
CA ILE A 337 3.96 5.82 44.53
C ILE A 337 3.97 4.65 43.53
N LEU A 338 3.89 3.42 44.04
CA LEU A 338 3.79 2.20 43.20
C LEU A 338 2.52 2.20 42.36
N LEU A 339 1.37 2.57 42.97
CA LEU A 339 0.09 2.64 42.26
C LEU A 339 0.13 3.68 41.15
N LYS A 340 0.67 4.86 41.42
CA LYS A 340 0.85 5.90 40.41
C LYS A 340 1.77 5.42 39.26
N LYS A 341 2.88 4.76 39.59
CA LYS A 341 3.78 4.23 38.56
C LYS A 341 3.10 3.20 37.67
N LEU A 342 2.25 2.32 38.21
CA LEU A 342 1.46 1.37 37.43
C LEU A 342 0.47 2.08 36.49
N GLN A 343 -0.19 3.14 36.99
CA GLN A 343 -1.08 3.98 36.16
C GLN A 343 -0.31 4.67 35.03
N ASP A 344 0.87 5.22 35.33
CA ASP A 344 1.77 5.85 34.33
C ASP A 344 2.26 4.82 33.29
N LEU A 345 2.26 3.53 33.63
CA LEU A 345 2.55 2.40 32.73
C LEU A 345 1.28 1.83 32.07
N ASP A 346 0.17 2.55 32.16
CA ASP A 346 -1.10 2.21 31.52
C ASP A 346 -1.82 0.98 32.09
N LEU A 347 -1.58 0.58 33.34
CA LEU A 347 -2.37 -0.43 34.02
C LEU A 347 -3.52 0.21 34.80
N GLU A 348 -4.66 -0.48 34.87
CA GLU A 348 -5.73 -0.14 35.80
C GLU A 348 -5.41 -0.67 37.20
N VAL A 349 -5.48 0.17 38.22
CA VAL A 349 -5.21 -0.24 39.61
C VAL A 349 -6.44 -0.80 40.24
N SER A 350 -6.38 -2.04 40.72
CA SER A 350 -7.45 -2.68 41.50
C SER A 350 -7.19 -2.56 43.01
N THR A 351 -8.26 -2.38 43.76
CA THR A 351 -8.24 -2.49 45.25
C THR A 351 -8.43 -3.92 45.73
N ASN A 352 -8.88 -4.82 44.84
CA ASN A 352 -9.17 -6.22 45.16
C ASN A 352 -8.27 -7.14 44.35
N GLN A 353 -7.50 -8.00 45.01
CA GLN A 353 -6.63 -8.95 44.37
C GLN A 353 -7.37 -9.92 43.43
N ASN A 354 -8.54 -10.38 43.83
CA ASN A 354 -9.34 -11.33 43.04
C ASN A 354 -9.88 -10.75 41.72
N GLU A 355 -9.89 -9.43 41.60
CA GLU A 355 -10.36 -8.71 40.41
C GLU A 355 -9.20 -8.21 39.55
N SER A 356 -7.95 -8.55 39.93
CA SER A 356 -6.77 -8.14 39.21
C SER A 356 -6.26 -9.24 38.29
N ASP A 357 -5.67 -8.84 37.16
CA ASP A 357 -4.95 -9.74 36.24
C ASP A 357 -3.55 -10.08 36.79
N TYR A 358 -2.93 -9.08 37.43
CA TYR A 358 -1.59 -9.19 37.98
C TYR A 358 -1.50 -8.68 39.41
N THR A 359 -0.73 -9.39 40.25
CA THR A 359 -0.39 -8.94 41.60
C THR A 359 1.10 -8.60 41.68
N PHE A 360 1.41 -7.37 42.04
CA PHE A 360 2.77 -6.92 42.36
C PHE A 360 2.94 -7.03 43.89
N LYS A 361 3.69 -8.04 44.33
CA LYS A 361 4.04 -8.23 45.73
C LYS A 361 5.37 -7.55 46.02
N VAL A 362 5.34 -6.47 46.75
CA VAL A 362 6.51 -5.64 47.09
C VAL A 362 6.77 -5.76 48.62
N ASN A 363 8.00 -6.08 48.97
CA ASN A 363 8.48 -6.13 50.34
C ASN A 363 9.77 -5.33 50.49
N ILE A 364 9.77 -4.32 51.38
CA ILE A 364 10.96 -3.51 51.65
C ILE A 364 11.41 -3.76 53.07
N ILE A 365 12.69 -4.06 53.26
CA ILE A 365 13.33 -4.33 54.51
C ILE A 365 14.43 -3.32 54.76
N THR A 366 14.22 -2.38 55.66
CA THR A 366 15.24 -1.44 56.09
C THR A 366 16.02 -2.05 57.28
N ARG A 367 17.33 -2.07 57.16
CA ARG A 367 18.26 -2.51 58.22
C ARG A 367 18.47 -1.39 59.24
N ASN A 368 18.99 -1.74 60.42
CA ASN A 368 19.27 -0.80 61.49
C ASN A 368 20.13 0.38 60.97
N SER A 369 19.81 1.57 61.49
CA SER A 369 20.56 2.78 61.17
C SER A 369 21.83 2.88 62.00
N GLU A 370 22.94 3.35 61.36
CA GLU A 370 24.22 3.62 62.00
C GLU A 370 24.51 5.13 61.98
N PHE A 371 25.09 5.64 63.09
CA PHE A 371 25.53 7.04 63.13
C PHE A 371 26.88 7.16 62.42
N LEU A 372 26.99 8.16 61.53
CA LEU A 372 28.19 8.52 60.82
C LEU A 372 28.82 9.77 61.43
N PRO A 373 29.87 9.65 62.28
CA PRO A 373 30.39 10.74 63.07
C PRO A 373 30.92 11.91 62.19
N LEU A 374 31.57 11.61 61.07
CA LEU A 374 32.14 12.61 60.15
C LEU A 374 31.06 13.47 59.45
N LEU A 375 29.91 12.87 59.14
CA LEU A 375 28.79 13.58 58.48
C LEU A 375 27.78 14.15 59.48
N LYS A 376 27.89 13.78 60.78
CA LYS A 376 26.87 14.05 61.81
C LYS A 376 25.44 13.61 61.41
N GLN A 377 25.34 12.50 60.71
CA GLN A 377 24.13 11.95 60.17
C GLN A 377 24.01 10.45 60.47
N TYR A 378 22.79 9.95 60.39
CA TYR A 378 22.52 8.51 60.41
C TYR A 378 22.42 7.96 58.98
N SER A 379 22.94 6.75 58.76
CA SER A 379 22.75 6.01 57.52
C SER A 379 21.89 4.80 57.73
N ALA A 380 21.05 4.47 56.76
CA ALA A 380 20.28 3.22 56.72
C ALA A 380 20.44 2.56 55.34
N VAL A 381 20.25 1.25 55.31
CA VAL A 381 20.35 0.42 54.12
C VAL A 381 19.07 -0.37 53.97
N ALA A 382 18.43 -0.29 52.79
CA ALA A 382 17.26 -1.12 52.49
C ALA A 382 17.57 -2.17 51.41
N ASP A 383 16.82 -3.25 51.51
CA ASP A 383 16.68 -4.25 50.45
C ASP A 383 15.19 -4.27 50.05
N ALA A 384 14.97 -4.23 48.74
CA ALA A 384 13.63 -4.17 48.16
C ALA A 384 13.39 -5.40 47.29
N TYR A 385 12.34 -6.15 47.58
CA TYR A 385 11.91 -7.33 46.83
C TYR A 385 10.65 -7.06 46.07
N ILE A 386 10.57 -7.53 44.83
CA ILE A 386 9.37 -7.48 44.03
C ILE A 386 9.12 -8.81 43.35
N GLU A 387 7.88 -9.27 43.41
CA GLU A 387 7.40 -10.45 42.73
C GLU A 387 6.17 -10.10 41.91
N LEU A 388 6.14 -10.48 40.63
CA LEU A 388 5.00 -10.37 39.73
C LEU A 388 4.30 -11.73 39.66
N ILE A 389 3.04 -11.75 40.00
CA ILE A 389 2.19 -12.95 40.05
C ILE A 389 1.03 -12.77 39.07
N ASP A 390 0.77 -13.79 38.23
CA ASP A 390 -0.47 -13.90 37.48
C ASP A 390 -1.61 -14.21 38.48
N SER A 391 -2.51 -13.26 38.71
CA SER A 391 -3.57 -13.39 39.74
C SER A 391 -4.57 -14.49 39.38
N ARG A 392 -4.76 -14.83 38.11
CA ARG A 392 -5.68 -15.88 37.65
C ARG A 392 -5.17 -17.28 37.96
N THR A 393 -3.87 -17.48 37.82
CA THR A 393 -3.23 -18.80 38.04
C THR A 393 -2.53 -18.94 39.38
N GLY A 394 -2.29 -17.83 40.07
CA GLY A 394 -1.51 -17.77 41.31
C GLY A 394 -0.01 -18.07 41.12
N LYS A 395 0.45 -18.16 39.84
CA LYS A 395 1.86 -18.48 39.55
C LYS A 395 2.72 -17.24 39.56
N SER A 396 3.92 -17.35 40.16
CA SER A 396 4.94 -16.31 40.00
C SER A 396 5.48 -16.31 38.59
N ILE A 397 5.37 -15.13 37.93
CA ILE A 397 5.88 -14.88 36.59
C ILE A 397 7.35 -14.49 36.66
N TYR A 398 7.68 -13.62 37.62
CA TYR A 398 9.03 -13.11 37.80
C TYR A 398 9.23 -12.60 39.23
N ASN A 399 10.46 -12.72 39.73
CA ASN A 399 10.86 -12.09 40.97
C ASN A 399 12.28 -11.55 40.88
N THR A 400 12.55 -10.50 41.63
CA THR A 400 13.90 -9.90 41.74
C THR A 400 14.02 -9.08 43.02
N ASN A 401 15.24 -8.69 43.35
CA ASN A 401 15.53 -7.81 44.48
C ASN A 401 16.58 -6.77 44.13
N LEU A 402 16.45 -5.61 44.75
CA LEU A 402 17.47 -4.57 44.81
C LEU A 402 18.01 -4.57 46.23
N THR A 403 19.33 -4.68 46.38
CA THR A 403 19.97 -4.74 47.68
C THR A 403 20.93 -3.58 47.90
N GLY A 404 21.08 -3.17 49.15
CA GLY A 404 22.11 -2.21 49.53
C GLY A 404 21.77 -0.76 49.21
N ILE A 405 20.46 -0.38 49.12
CA ILE A 405 20.01 0.98 48.87
C ILE A 405 20.30 1.83 50.12
N LYS A 406 21.20 2.82 49.99
CA LYS A 406 21.70 3.63 51.11
C LYS A 406 21.06 4.98 51.15
N SER A 407 20.63 5.42 52.32
CA SER A 407 20.17 6.76 52.58
C SER A 407 20.81 7.34 53.84
N VAL A 408 20.88 8.65 53.92
CA VAL A 408 21.40 9.38 55.09
C VAL A 408 20.47 10.51 55.49
N ALA A 409 20.30 10.73 56.78
CA ALA A 409 19.46 11.80 57.34
C ALA A 409 19.95 12.19 58.75
N VAL A 410 19.41 13.31 59.29
CA VAL A 410 19.86 13.88 60.58
C VAL A 410 19.36 13.05 61.79
N THR A 411 18.27 12.36 61.67
CA THR A 411 17.68 11.52 62.74
C THR A 411 17.44 10.09 62.26
N THR A 412 17.33 9.15 63.23
CA THR A 412 17.08 7.75 62.97
C THR A 412 15.74 7.47 62.25
N ASP A 413 14.69 8.21 62.63
CA ASP A 413 13.39 8.04 62.00
C ASP A 413 13.34 8.66 60.61
N ALA A 414 13.97 9.83 60.39
CA ALA A 414 14.07 10.45 59.09
C ALA A 414 14.89 9.63 58.12
N VAL A 415 16.01 8.96 58.54
CA VAL A 415 16.79 8.13 57.65
C VAL A 415 16.05 6.85 57.25
N LYS A 416 15.27 6.25 58.15
CA LYS A 416 14.45 5.08 57.83
C LYS A 416 13.35 5.39 56.82
N GLY A 417 12.60 6.47 57.05
CA GLY A 417 11.54 6.90 56.13
C GLY A 417 12.11 7.29 54.73
N LYS A 418 13.25 8.00 54.72
CA LYS A 418 13.92 8.32 53.47
C LYS A 418 14.42 7.09 52.75
N ASN A 419 14.97 6.12 53.48
CA ASN A 419 15.52 4.88 52.89
C ASN A 419 14.42 4.03 52.26
N GLU A 420 13.26 3.96 52.90
CA GLU A 420 12.07 3.31 52.30
C GLU A 420 11.63 4.01 51.02
N LEU A 421 11.51 5.35 51.04
CA LEU A 421 11.18 6.15 49.84
C LEU A 421 12.17 5.95 48.73
N ASP A 422 13.47 5.97 49.00
CA ASP A 422 14.50 5.77 48.02
C ASP A 422 14.40 4.35 47.41
N ALA A 423 14.10 3.33 48.24
CA ALA A 423 13.89 1.96 47.80
C ALA A 423 12.66 1.82 46.89
N VAL A 424 11.54 2.47 47.23
CA VAL A 424 10.34 2.48 46.36
C VAL A 424 10.62 3.15 45.03
N ASN A 425 11.31 4.29 45.03
CA ASN A 425 11.65 5.02 43.81
C ASN A 425 12.60 4.18 42.93
N GLU A 426 13.63 3.55 43.49
CA GLU A 426 14.51 2.66 42.74
C GLU A 426 13.78 1.45 42.13
N LEU A 427 12.82 0.83 42.86
CA LEU A 427 11.97 -0.21 42.30
C LEU A 427 11.13 0.31 41.14
N CYS A 428 10.50 1.49 41.28
CA CYS A 428 9.72 2.10 40.22
C CYS A 428 10.53 2.35 38.95
N ASP A 429 11.74 2.86 39.10
CA ASP A 429 12.53 3.31 37.95
C ASP A 429 13.31 2.18 37.28
N LYS A 430 13.88 1.25 38.09
CA LYS A 430 14.76 0.21 37.55
C LYS A 430 14.02 -1.10 37.23
N VAL A 431 12.97 -1.43 37.97
CA VAL A 431 12.36 -2.76 37.93
C VAL A 431 10.94 -2.74 37.38
N MET A 432 10.05 -1.90 37.90
CA MET A 432 8.64 -1.94 37.49
C MET A 432 8.44 -1.67 36.00
N PHE A 433 9.16 -0.71 35.45
CA PHE A 433 9.12 -0.44 34.02
C PHE A 433 9.51 -1.68 33.21
N MET A 434 10.63 -2.33 33.58
CA MET A 434 11.10 -3.55 32.92
C MET A 434 10.08 -4.70 33.05
N LEU A 435 9.53 -4.93 34.26
CA LEU A 435 8.53 -5.99 34.49
C LEU A 435 7.29 -5.81 33.62
N VAL A 436 6.74 -4.59 33.61
CA VAL A 436 5.55 -4.31 32.80
C VAL A 436 5.87 -4.48 31.32
N GLN A 437 6.99 -3.97 30.84
CA GLN A 437 7.37 -4.10 29.43
C GLN A 437 7.61 -5.54 29.00
N GLN A 438 8.34 -6.33 29.77
CA GLN A 438 8.75 -7.68 29.36
C GLN A 438 7.69 -8.75 29.61
N TYR A 439 6.88 -8.64 30.66
CA TYR A 439 6.01 -9.73 31.10
C TYR A 439 4.51 -9.43 30.99
N ILE A 440 4.14 -8.17 30.87
CA ILE A 440 2.73 -7.77 30.68
C ILE A 440 2.50 -7.26 29.26
N MET A 441 3.48 -6.55 28.70
CA MET A 441 3.38 -5.92 27.37
C MET A 441 3.93 -6.80 26.23
N TYR A 442 4.82 -7.73 26.54
CA TYR A 442 5.35 -8.70 25.59
C TYR A 442 4.75 -10.07 25.88
#